data_e602546c6cb586cad86bbe148c6ebc4a
#
_entry.id   e602546c6cb586cad86bbe148c6ebc4a
#
_cell.length_a   1.000
_cell.length_b   1.000
_cell.length_c   1.000
_cell.angle_alpha   90.00
_cell.angle_beta   90.00
_cell.angle_gamma   90.00
#
_symmetry.space_group_name_H-M   'P 1'
#
loop_
_entity.id
_entity.type
_entity.pdbx_description
1 polymer ?
#
loop_
_entity_poly.entity_id
_entity_poly.type
_entity_poly.pdbx_seq_one_letter_code
_entity_poly.pdbx_strand_id
1 'polypeptide(L)'
;PVSKSEEELFSRVDHNNVDSEKITAPRYSYWHSVFRVFFKKKINIVILSILAVVILFTYVYPLFVEYDRFGNLMDATAKHLSPLTAMKQLGYNIHWILGTGASGQSTFDAVWFGSRISISLAFICAAINLTIGVLVGALWGFSKKVDIFMMEVYNIIGNVPYLLVISVILMLFGSNFWVMVMALTITGWLAIAFFIR
;
A
#
# COMPACT_ATOMS: atom_id res chain seq x y z
N PRO A 1 -35.76 34.22 -47.59
CA PRO A 1 -36.03 33.16 -46.66
C PRO A 1 -37.03 32.21 -47.30
N VAL A 2 -36.60 31.04 -47.73
CA VAL A 2 -37.41 30.01 -48.34
C VAL A 2 -38.22 29.36 -47.22
N SER A 3 -39.55 29.64 -47.19
CA SER A 3 -40.48 28.91 -46.32
C SER A 3 -40.63 27.52 -46.91
N LYS A 4 -39.96 26.53 -46.26
CA LYS A 4 -40.26 25.11 -46.51
C LYS A 4 -41.68 24.83 -46.09
N SER A 5 -42.48 24.18 -46.96
CA SER A 5 -43.85 23.76 -46.64
C SER A 5 -43.82 22.82 -45.43
N GLU A 6 -44.86 22.83 -44.57
CA GLU A 6 -44.93 21.96 -43.39
C GLU A 6 -44.80 20.47 -43.74
N GLU A 7 -45.21 20.05 -44.93
CA GLU A 7 -45.05 18.67 -45.40
C GLU A 7 -43.59 18.24 -45.65
N GLU A 8 -42.70 19.21 -46.05
CA GLU A 8 -41.27 18.93 -46.18
C GLU A 8 -40.55 18.81 -44.86
N LEU A 9 -41.07 19.44 -43.81
CA LEU A 9 -40.48 19.37 -42.46
C LEU A 9 -40.73 18.01 -41.77
N PHE A 10 -41.81 17.30 -42.17
CA PHE A 10 -42.19 16.02 -41.62
C PHE A 10 -41.97 14.85 -42.59
N SER A 11 -41.26 15.07 -43.72
CA SER A 11 -40.86 13.98 -44.61
C SER A 11 -39.87 13.04 -43.91
N ARG A 12 -40.07 11.73 -44.04
CA ARG A 12 -39.10 10.73 -43.52
C ARG A 12 -37.74 11.00 -44.19
N VAL A 13 -36.76 11.32 -43.36
CA VAL A 13 -35.36 11.38 -43.78
C VAL A 13 -34.93 9.96 -44.13
N ASP A 14 -34.42 9.75 -45.34
CA ASP A 14 -33.95 8.46 -45.82
C ASP A 14 -32.75 8.01 -44.93
N HIS A 15 -32.89 6.88 -44.24
CA HIS A 15 -31.92 6.39 -43.29
C HIS A 15 -30.52 6.16 -43.92
N ASN A 16 -30.41 6.11 -45.23
CA ASN A 16 -29.15 5.93 -45.93
C ASN A 16 -28.24 7.16 -45.96
N ASN A 17 -28.79 8.36 -45.66
CA ASN A 17 -28.03 9.61 -45.63
C ASN A 17 -27.88 10.23 -44.22
N VAL A 18 -28.40 9.58 -43.20
CA VAL A 18 -28.02 9.90 -41.83
C VAL A 18 -26.66 9.29 -41.63
N ASP A 19 -25.60 10.06 -41.77
CA ASP A 19 -24.32 9.73 -41.14
C ASP A 19 -24.61 9.62 -39.63
N SER A 20 -25.08 8.43 -39.24
CA SER A 20 -25.17 8.10 -37.82
C SER A 20 -23.78 8.43 -37.26
N GLU A 21 -23.74 9.26 -36.22
CA GLU A 21 -22.50 9.61 -35.53
C GLU A 21 -21.66 8.33 -35.30
N LYS A 22 -20.87 8.00 -36.32
CA LYS A 22 -19.86 6.97 -36.16
C LYS A 22 -18.90 7.50 -35.12
N ILE A 23 -18.98 6.96 -33.90
CA ILE A 23 -17.99 7.21 -32.89
C ILE A 23 -16.63 6.81 -33.46
N THR A 24 -15.97 7.77 -34.12
CA THR A 24 -14.64 7.61 -34.75
C THR A 24 -13.53 7.60 -33.69
N ALA A 25 -13.90 7.75 -32.41
CA ALA A 25 -12.94 7.64 -31.32
C ALA A 25 -12.36 6.23 -31.25
N PRO A 26 -11.04 6.08 -31.36
CA PRO A 26 -10.41 4.79 -31.27
C PRO A 26 -10.74 4.14 -29.92
N ARG A 27 -11.18 2.88 -29.93
CA ARG A 27 -11.48 2.11 -28.72
C ARG A 27 -10.17 1.81 -27.99
N TYR A 28 -9.78 2.66 -27.07
CA TYR A 28 -8.66 2.38 -26.16
C TYR A 28 -9.17 1.51 -25.01
N SER A 29 -8.42 0.42 -24.73
CA SER A 29 -8.61 -0.30 -23.47
C SER A 29 -8.40 0.66 -22.30
N TYR A 30 -9.23 0.61 -21.27
CA TYR A 30 -9.14 1.44 -20.06
C TYR A 30 -7.71 1.44 -19.51
N TRP A 31 -7.12 0.28 -19.30
CA TRP A 31 -5.76 0.14 -18.79
C TRP A 31 -4.71 0.77 -19.69
N HIS A 32 -4.84 0.64 -21.01
CA HIS A 32 -3.93 1.29 -21.95
C HIS A 32 -3.97 2.81 -21.82
N SER A 33 -5.14 3.38 -21.67
CA SER A 33 -5.32 4.83 -21.46
C SER A 33 -4.72 5.29 -20.14
N VAL A 34 -4.95 4.54 -19.04
CA VAL A 34 -4.39 4.84 -17.72
C VAL A 34 -2.86 4.83 -17.78
N PHE A 35 -2.25 3.78 -18.30
CA PHE A 35 -0.79 3.69 -18.42
C PHE A 35 -0.21 4.78 -19.32
N ARG A 36 -0.85 5.06 -20.46
CA ARG A 36 -0.41 6.13 -21.37
C ARG A 36 -0.42 7.50 -20.66
N VAL A 37 -1.49 7.85 -19.95
CA VAL A 37 -1.60 9.13 -19.25
C VAL A 37 -0.61 9.19 -18.09
N PHE A 38 -0.45 8.10 -17.34
CA PHE A 38 0.48 8.01 -16.23
C PHE A 38 1.93 8.23 -16.67
N PHE A 39 2.40 7.49 -17.69
CA PHE A 39 3.77 7.56 -18.18
C PHE A 39 4.04 8.79 -19.06
N LYS A 40 3.02 9.53 -19.49
CA LYS A 40 3.20 10.80 -20.22
C LYS A 40 3.84 11.88 -19.33
N LYS A 41 3.61 11.84 -18.02
CA LYS A 41 4.18 12.79 -17.07
C LYS A 41 5.55 12.30 -16.60
N LYS A 42 6.62 13.01 -16.93
CA LYS A 42 8.00 12.67 -16.53
C LYS A 42 8.17 12.54 -15.03
N ILE A 43 7.47 13.37 -14.25
CA ILE A 43 7.51 13.32 -12.78
C ILE A 43 7.04 11.98 -12.24
N ASN A 44 6.01 11.37 -12.83
CA ASN A 44 5.51 10.06 -12.40
C ASN A 44 6.55 8.96 -12.63
N ILE A 45 7.30 9.04 -13.73
CA ILE A 45 8.38 8.10 -14.02
C ILE A 45 9.51 8.24 -13.00
N VAL A 46 9.89 9.49 -12.66
CA VAL A 46 10.93 9.75 -11.66
C VAL A 46 10.51 9.20 -10.29
N ILE A 47 9.30 9.51 -9.83
CA ILE A 47 8.80 9.02 -8.55
C ILE A 47 8.72 7.49 -8.52
N LEU A 48 8.21 6.88 -9.60
CA LEU A 48 8.13 5.42 -9.70
C LEU A 48 9.53 4.78 -9.70
N SER A 49 10.50 5.40 -10.38
CA SER A 49 11.88 4.91 -10.39
C SER A 49 12.52 4.98 -9.01
N ILE A 50 12.35 6.08 -8.29
CA ILE A 50 12.85 6.23 -6.91
C ILE A 50 12.21 5.15 -6.02
N LEU A 51 10.89 4.99 -6.09
CA LEU A 51 10.18 3.97 -5.31
C LEU A 51 10.69 2.55 -5.63
N ALA A 52 10.85 2.24 -6.92
CA ALA A 52 11.38 0.95 -7.35
C ALA A 52 12.79 0.70 -6.83
N VAL A 53 13.67 1.71 -6.88
CA VAL A 53 15.05 1.61 -6.36
C VAL A 53 15.03 1.38 -4.84
N VAL A 54 14.21 2.11 -4.09
CA VAL A 54 14.10 1.95 -2.63
C VAL A 54 13.60 0.54 -2.28
N ILE A 55 12.55 0.06 -2.94
CA ILE A 55 12.02 -1.29 -2.70
C ILE A 55 13.06 -2.34 -3.08
N LEU A 56 13.70 -2.23 -4.25
CA LEU A 56 14.74 -3.15 -4.67
C LEU A 56 15.87 -3.20 -3.65
N PHE A 57 16.37 -2.05 -3.23
CA PHE A 57 17.44 -1.95 -2.26
C PHE A 57 17.05 -2.56 -0.90
N THR A 58 15.81 -2.35 -0.46
CA THR A 58 15.27 -2.92 0.79
C THR A 58 15.34 -4.46 0.80
N TYR A 59 15.11 -5.10 -0.34
CA TYR A 59 15.15 -6.58 -0.41
C TYR A 59 16.51 -7.14 -0.79
N VAL A 60 17.27 -6.42 -1.61
CA VAL A 60 18.57 -6.90 -2.11
C VAL A 60 19.68 -6.69 -1.08
N TYR A 61 19.73 -5.51 -0.45
CA TYR A 61 20.78 -5.17 0.52
C TYR A 61 20.92 -6.20 1.66
N PRO A 62 19.84 -6.65 2.33
CA PRO A 62 19.92 -7.65 3.40
C PRO A 62 20.30 -9.06 2.95
N LEU A 63 20.51 -9.32 1.67
CA LEU A 63 20.99 -10.60 1.17
C LEU A 63 22.53 -10.69 1.20
N PHE A 64 23.20 -9.52 1.16
CA PHE A 64 24.66 -9.41 1.08
C PHE A 64 25.30 -8.97 2.39
N VAL A 65 24.50 -8.56 3.37
CA VAL A 65 24.98 -8.03 4.65
C VAL A 65 24.37 -8.82 5.79
N GLU A 66 25.20 -9.25 6.71
CA GLU A 66 24.76 -9.79 7.99
C GLU A 66 24.52 -8.64 8.96
N TYR A 67 23.32 -8.60 9.53
CA TYR A 67 22.94 -7.56 10.49
C TYR A 67 22.95 -8.12 11.91
N ASP A 68 23.88 -7.64 12.73
CA ASP A 68 23.86 -7.88 14.16
C ASP A 68 22.92 -6.87 14.85
N ARG A 69 21.75 -7.36 15.24
CA ARG A 69 20.73 -6.56 15.92
C ARG A 69 21.20 -6.03 17.27
N PHE A 70 22.06 -6.77 17.93
CA PHE A 70 22.53 -6.42 19.27
C PHE A 70 23.83 -5.60 19.24
N GLY A 71 24.54 -5.61 18.13
CA GLY A 71 25.78 -4.85 17.95
C GLY A 71 26.83 -5.22 19.02
N ASN A 72 27.74 -4.29 19.28
CA ASN A 72 28.73 -4.40 20.34
C ASN A 72 28.16 -3.91 21.68
N LEU A 73 27.25 -4.68 22.28
CA LEU A 73 26.65 -4.35 23.59
C LEU A 73 27.69 -4.12 24.70
N MET A 74 28.84 -4.76 24.58
CA MET A 74 29.96 -4.65 25.55
C MET A 74 30.80 -3.38 25.36
N ASP A 75 30.77 -2.77 24.16
CA ASP A 75 31.56 -1.58 23.88
C ASP A 75 30.73 -0.30 24.04
N ALA A 76 30.81 0.31 25.21
CA ALA A 76 30.14 1.57 25.50
C ALA A 76 30.62 2.72 24.60
N THR A 77 31.81 2.63 24.03
CA THR A 77 32.39 3.69 23.19
C THR A 77 31.81 3.67 21.77
N ALA A 78 31.23 2.57 21.34
CA ALA A 78 30.58 2.41 20.04
C ALA A 78 29.11 2.85 20.01
N LYS A 79 28.54 3.23 21.17
CA LYS A 79 27.13 3.60 21.28
C LYS A 79 26.89 5.08 20.95
N HIS A 80 25.77 5.34 20.24
CA HIS A 80 25.33 6.69 19.91
C HIS A 80 26.36 7.56 19.20
N LEU A 81 27.24 6.96 18.40
CA LEU A 81 28.21 7.71 17.63
C LEU A 81 27.54 8.48 16.48
N SER A 82 27.96 9.73 16.32
CA SER A 82 27.57 10.49 15.13
C SER A 82 28.18 9.86 13.86
N PRO A 83 27.62 10.11 12.66
CA PRO A 83 28.14 9.55 11.42
C PRO A 83 29.65 9.72 11.21
N LEU A 84 30.15 10.94 11.43
CA LEU A 84 31.57 11.25 11.28
C LEU A 84 32.44 10.54 12.32
N THR A 85 31.97 10.45 13.56
CA THR A 85 32.70 9.80 14.64
C THR A 85 32.74 8.29 14.42
N ALA A 86 31.62 7.70 14.04
CA ALA A 86 31.51 6.28 13.72
C ALA A 86 32.45 5.88 12.56
N MET A 87 32.49 6.66 11.49
CA MET A 87 33.40 6.43 10.37
C MET A 87 34.88 6.55 10.77
N LYS A 88 35.21 7.48 11.67
CA LYS A 88 36.59 7.64 12.14
C LYS A 88 37.04 6.53 13.08
N GLN A 89 36.16 6.04 13.96
CA GLN A 89 36.49 5.03 14.96
C GLN A 89 36.35 3.59 14.45
N LEU A 90 35.30 3.32 13.65
CA LEU A 90 34.95 1.99 13.20
C LEU A 90 35.35 1.69 11.75
N GLY A 91 35.91 2.70 11.06
CA GLY A 91 36.35 2.63 9.67
C GLY A 91 35.37 3.23 8.68
N TYR A 92 35.87 3.68 7.53
CA TYR A 92 35.08 4.28 6.46
C TYR A 92 34.32 3.20 5.71
N ASN A 93 33.05 2.97 6.11
CA ASN A 93 32.15 2.03 5.47
C ASN A 93 30.74 2.63 5.37
N ILE A 94 29.95 2.13 4.39
CA ILE A 94 28.54 2.51 4.19
C ILE A 94 27.68 2.23 5.42
N HIS A 95 28.02 1.20 6.20
CA HIS A 95 27.31 0.84 7.43
C HIS A 95 27.24 1.98 8.45
N TRP A 96 28.26 2.83 8.50
CA TRP A 96 28.40 3.90 9.50
C TRP A 96 27.91 5.26 9.01
N ILE A 97 27.31 5.33 7.79
CA ILE A 97 26.87 6.59 7.19
C ILE A 97 25.78 7.31 8.00
N LEU A 98 25.01 6.57 8.79
CA LEU A 98 24.00 7.09 9.72
C LEU A 98 24.43 6.98 11.20
N GLY A 99 25.68 6.64 11.46
CA GLY A 99 26.20 6.44 12.81
C GLY A 99 25.71 5.16 13.47
N THR A 100 25.80 5.09 14.80
CA THR A 100 25.45 3.93 15.60
C THR A 100 24.27 4.18 16.52
N GLY A 101 23.48 3.12 16.77
CA GLY A 101 22.35 3.13 17.69
C GLY A 101 22.75 2.91 19.15
N ALA A 102 21.72 2.69 20.00
CA ALA A 102 21.85 2.50 21.44
C ALA A 102 22.67 1.25 21.85
N SER A 103 22.71 0.24 21.01
CA SER A 103 23.49 -0.99 21.24
C SER A 103 24.82 -1.01 20.49
N GLY A 104 25.22 0.11 19.84
CA GLY A 104 26.40 0.16 18.99
C GLY A 104 26.20 -0.44 17.59
N GLN A 105 24.98 -0.87 17.25
CA GLN A 105 24.64 -1.40 15.93
C GLN A 105 24.62 -0.27 14.86
N SER A 106 24.87 -0.65 13.61
CA SER A 106 24.71 0.25 12.48
C SER A 106 23.27 0.73 12.33
N THR A 107 23.07 2.05 12.37
CA THR A 107 21.75 2.65 12.14
C THR A 107 21.29 2.46 10.68
N PHE A 108 22.24 2.52 9.74
CA PHE A 108 21.95 2.29 8.32
C PHE A 108 21.41 0.88 8.07
N ASP A 109 22.09 -0.12 8.61
CA ASP A 109 21.65 -1.52 8.47
C ASP A 109 20.30 -1.74 9.15
N ALA A 110 20.12 -1.18 10.37
CA ALA A 110 18.86 -1.28 11.10
C ALA A 110 17.66 -0.74 10.29
N VAL A 111 17.85 0.37 9.57
CA VAL A 111 16.81 0.95 8.70
C VAL A 111 16.43 -0.01 7.57
N TRP A 112 17.40 -0.59 6.85
CA TRP A 112 17.09 -1.45 5.71
C TRP A 112 16.54 -2.82 6.11
N PHE A 113 17.08 -3.42 7.16
CA PHE A 113 16.51 -4.66 7.72
C PHE A 113 15.11 -4.44 8.31
N GLY A 114 14.90 -3.34 9.03
CA GLY A 114 13.58 -2.94 9.53
C GLY A 114 12.59 -2.65 8.41
N SER A 115 13.00 -1.95 7.36
CA SER A 115 12.18 -1.66 6.20
C SER A 115 11.71 -2.93 5.48
N ARG A 116 12.58 -3.93 5.32
CA ARG A 116 12.22 -5.23 4.74
C ARG A 116 11.08 -5.88 5.51
N ILE A 117 11.18 -5.92 6.84
CA ILE A 117 10.15 -6.50 7.70
C ILE A 117 8.85 -5.71 7.60
N SER A 118 8.93 -4.38 7.70
CA SER A 118 7.76 -3.50 7.67
C SER A 118 7.01 -3.53 6.34
N ILE A 119 7.73 -3.50 5.22
CA ILE A 119 7.14 -3.56 3.89
C ILE A 119 6.51 -4.94 3.65
N SER A 120 7.20 -6.03 4.02
CA SER A 120 6.64 -7.37 3.91
C SER A 120 5.38 -7.54 4.75
N LEU A 121 5.39 -7.04 5.99
CA LEU A 121 4.23 -7.04 6.88
C LEU A 121 3.06 -6.27 6.25
N ALA A 122 3.32 -5.06 5.74
CA ALA A 122 2.30 -4.22 5.11
C ALA A 122 1.65 -4.91 3.89
N PHE A 123 2.44 -5.50 3.00
CA PHE A 123 1.92 -6.21 1.82
C PHE A 123 1.07 -7.42 2.19
N ILE A 124 1.54 -8.25 3.14
CA ILE A 124 0.81 -9.44 3.57
C ILE A 124 -0.50 -9.04 4.25
N CYS A 125 -0.45 -8.09 5.19
CA CYS A 125 -1.65 -7.60 5.86
C CYS A 125 -2.64 -6.95 4.87
N ALA A 126 -2.15 -6.14 3.93
CA ALA A 126 -3.00 -5.53 2.91
C ALA A 126 -3.68 -6.59 2.03
N ALA A 127 -2.95 -7.61 1.58
CA ALA A 127 -3.52 -8.69 0.78
C ALA A 127 -4.60 -9.47 1.53
N ILE A 128 -4.35 -9.83 2.79
CA ILE A 128 -5.32 -10.53 3.65
C ILE A 128 -6.55 -9.66 3.89
N ASN A 129 -6.35 -8.42 4.35
CA ASN A 129 -7.44 -7.50 4.68
C ASN A 129 -8.27 -7.15 3.44
N LEU A 130 -7.64 -6.96 2.28
CA LEU A 130 -8.34 -6.69 1.03
C LEU A 130 -9.17 -7.91 0.60
N THR A 131 -8.59 -9.10 0.61
CA THR A 131 -9.28 -10.32 0.22
C THR A 131 -10.49 -10.59 1.10
N ILE A 132 -10.30 -10.59 2.43
CA ILE A 132 -11.39 -10.83 3.39
C ILE A 132 -12.41 -9.67 3.31
N GLY A 133 -11.95 -8.44 3.29
CA GLY A 133 -12.79 -7.25 3.25
C GLY A 133 -13.69 -7.18 2.01
N VAL A 134 -13.15 -7.51 0.83
CA VAL A 134 -13.94 -7.54 -0.43
C VAL A 134 -14.98 -8.64 -0.38
N LEU A 135 -14.60 -9.86 0.03
CA LEU A 135 -15.53 -10.99 0.09
C LEU A 135 -16.65 -10.75 1.11
N VAL A 136 -16.29 -10.34 2.31
CA VAL A 136 -17.28 -10.06 3.37
C VAL A 136 -18.11 -8.82 3.03
N GLY A 137 -17.51 -7.76 2.50
CA GLY A 137 -18.23 -6.54 2.10
C GLY A 137 -19.24 -6.80 0.98
N ALA A 138 -18.90 -7.62 -0.01
CA ALA A 138 -19.82 -8.02 -1.06
C ALA A 138 -21.02 -8.82 -0.49
N LEU A 139 -20.76 -9.75 0.42
CA LEU A 139 -21.82 -10.50 1.12
C LEU A 139 -22.67 -9.58 2.02
N TRP A 140 -22.05 -8.64 2.66
CA TRP A 140 -22.71 -7.65 3.51
C TRP A 140 -23.71 -6.80 2.72
N GLY A 141 -23.30 -6.27 1.55
CA GLY A 141 -24.16 -5.46 0.69
C GLY A 141 -25.27 -6.24 -0.02
N PHE A 142 -25.15 -7.58 -0.11
CA PHE A 142 -26.11 -8.41 -0.84
C PHE A 142 -27.46 -8.55 -0.14
N SER A 143 -27.52 -8.55 1.19
CA SER A 143 -28.74 -8.86 1.94
C SER A 143 -28.98 -7.88 3.09
N LYS A 144 -30.20 -7.32 3.14
CA LYS A 144 -30.62 -6.40 4.22
C LYS A 144 -30.54 -7.01 5.63
N LYS A 145 -30.73 -8.32 5.76
CA LYS A 145 -30.60 -9.03 7.04
C LYS A 145 -29.14 -9.13 7.48
N VAL A 146 -28.25 -9.46 6.53
CA VAL A 146 -26.80 -9.49 6.77
C VAL A 146 -26.30 -8.10 7.10
N ASP A 147 -26.81 -7.09 6.42
CA ASP A 147 -26.46 -5.69 6.65
C ASP A 147 -26.73 -5.24 8.09
N ILE A 148 -27.92 -5.52 8.62
CA ILE A 148 -28.29 -5.16 9.99
C ILE A 148 -27.35 -5.87 10.99
N PHE A 149 -27.13 -7.16 10.83
CA PHE A 149 -26.23 -7.92 11.71
C PHE A 149 -24.78 -7.43 11.66
N MET A 150 -24.24 -7.26 10.45
CA MET A 150 -22.87 -6.82 10.27
C MET A 150 -22.63 -5.37 10.75
N MET A 151 -23.65 -4.53 10.69
CA MET A 151 -23.57 -3.17 11.24
C MET A 151 -23.39 -3.20 12.76
N GLU A 152 -24.10 -4.10 13.47
CA GLU A 152 -23.89 -4.27 14.91
C GLU A 152 -22.48 -4.79 15.21
N VAL A 153 -21.99 -5.77 14.45
CA VAL A 153 -20.61 -6.27 14.57
C VAL A 153 -19.60 -5.13 14.36
N TYR A 154 -19.81 -4.31 13.32
CA TYR A 154 -18.97 -3.16 13.03
C TYR A 154 -18.94 -2.16 14.18
N ASN A 155 -20.11 -1.82 14.72
CA ASN A 155 -20.24 -0.88 15.84
C ASN A 155 -19.56 -1.41 17.11
N ILE A 156 -19.72 -2.69 17.43
CA ILE A 156 -19.10 -3.31 18.60
C ILE A 156 -17.58 -3.29 18.47
N ILE A 157 -17.04 -3.77 17.35
CA ILE A 157 -15.59 -3.85 17.13
C ILE A 157 -14.99 -2.45 16.97
N GLY A 158 -15.69 -1.55 16.29
CA GLY A 158 -15.21 -0.18 16.03
C GLY A 158 -15.08 0.68 17.30
N ASN A 159 -15.79 0.33 18.39
CA ASN A 159 -15.65 1.00 19.67
C ASN A 159 -14.42 0.55 20.49
N VAL A 160 -13.75 -0.53 20.07
CA VAL A 160 -12.53 -1.00 20.73
C VAL A 160 -11.33 -0.32 20.08
N PRO A 161 -10.46 0.36 20.85
CA PRO A 161 -9.26 0.97 20.29
C PRO A 161 -8.35 -0.08 19.64
N TYR A 162 -8.14 0.05 18.33
CA TYR A 162 -7.38 -0.90 17.51
C TYR A 162 -6.00 -1.23 18.09
N LEU A 163 -5.28 -0.22 18.59
CA LEU A 163 -3.96 -0.41 19.20
C LEU A 163 -4.00 -1.27 20.48
N LEU A 164 -5.09 -1.20 21.25
CA LEU A 164 -5.24 -2.07 22.42
C LEU A 164 -5.39 -3.53 22.02
N VAL A 165 -6.18 -3.83 20.97
CA VAL A 165 -6.34 -5.19 20.46
C VAL A 165 -4.99 -5.75 20.04
N ILE A 166 -4.22 -4.99 19.24
CA ILE A 166 -2.89 -5.41 18.81
C ILE A 166 -1.97 -5.66 20.00
N SER A 167 -1.93 -4.72 20.96
CA SER A 167 -1.05 -4.81 22.12
C SER A 167 -1.36 -6.05 22.98
N VAL A 168 -2.63 -6.36 23.19
CA VAL A 168 -3.05 -7.55 23.95
C VAL A 168 -2.64 -8.82 23.20
N ILE A 169 -2.86 -8.89 21.89
CA ILE A 169 -2.46 -10.06 21.10
C ILE A 169 -0.95 -10.28 21.16
N LEU A 170 -0.16 -9.20 20.99
CA LEU A 170 1.30 -9.31 21.06
C LEU A 170 1.80 -9.68 22.46
N MET A 171 1.10 -9.24 23.51
CA MET A 171 1.43 -9.60 24.88
C MET A 171 1.15 -11.07 25.19
N LEU A 172 0.05 -11.63 24.66
CA LEU A 172 -0.35 -13.02 24.91
C LEU A 172 0.43 -14.04 24.07
N PHE A 173 0.70 -13.74 22.81
CA PHE A 173 1.26 -14.67 21.83
C PHE A 173 2.71 -14.35 21.43
N GLY A 174 3.26 -13.25 21.95
CA GLY A 174 4.60 -12.78 21.58
C GLY A 174 4.61 -11.92 20.32
N SER A 175 5.78 -11.31 20.02
CA SER A 175 5.96 -10.32 18.95
C SER A 175 6.67 -10.89 17.71
N ASN A 176 6.41 -12.15 17.35
CA ASN A 176 6.95 -12.68 16.11
C ASN A 176 6.19 -12.18 14.88
N PHE A 177 6.79 -12.33 13.69
CA PHE A 177 6.24 -11.80 12.43
C PHE A 177 4.80 -12.26 12.17
N TRP A 178 4.50 -13.55 12.35
CA TRP A 178 3.17 -14.09 12.05
C TRP A 178 2.11 -13.67 13.08
N VAL A 179 2.49 -13.50 14.34
CA VAL A 179 1.60 -12.94 15.35
C VAL A 179 1.29 -11.48 15.04
N MET A 180 2.25 -10.71 14.55
CA MET A 180 2.00 -9.33 14.07
C MET A 180 1.03 -9.30 12.89
N VAL A 181 1.20 -10.21 11.91
CA VAL A 181 0.25 -10.35 10.80
C VAL A 181 -1.15 -10.65 11.33
N MET A 182 -1.29 -11.62 12.22
CA MET A 182 -2.57 -11.99 12.82
C MET A 182 -3.21 -10.80 13.58
N ALA A 183 -2.44 -10.12 14.42
CA ALA A 183 -2.91 -8.99 15.19
C ALA A 183 -3.43 -7.83 14.32
N LEU A 184 -2.72 -7.53 13.21
CA LEU A 184 -3.09 -6.47 12.28
C LEU A 184 -4.25 -6.84 11.35
N THR A 185 -4.49 -8.13 11.13
CA THR A 185 -5.53 -8.57 10.19
C THR A 185 -6.84 -8.97 10.87
N ILE A 186 -6.82 -9.27 12.17
CA ILE A 186 -8.00 -9.77 12.88
C ILE A 186 -9.20 -8.80 12.82
N THR A 187 -8.96 -7.51 12.80
CA THR A 187 -9.99 -6.47 12.67
C THR A 187 -9.81 -5.56 11.46
N GLY A 188 -8.64 -5.60 10.80
CA GLY A 188 -8.27 -4.68 9.72
C GLY A 188 -9.14 -4.79 8.47
N TRP A 189 -9.68 -5.98 8.17
CA TRP A 189 -10.59 -6.22 7.04
C TRP A 189 -11.94 -5.51 7.19
N LEU A 190 -12.35 -5.19 8.41
CA LEU A 190 -13.69 -4.68 8.70
C LEU A 190 -13.96 -3.31 8.07
N ALA A 191 -12.97 -2.42 8.07
CA ALA A 191 -13.06 -1.11 7.44
C ALA A 191 -13.21 -1.21 5.91
N ILE A 192 -12.52 -2.17 5.28
CA ILE A 192 -12.61 -2.43 3.84
C ILE A 192 -13.98 -3.03 3.52
N ALA A 193 -14.46 -3.98 4.32
CA ALA A 193 -15.78 -4.56 4.15
C ALA A 193 -16.89 -3.53 4.25
N PHE A 194 -16.80 -2.61 5.21
CA PHE A 194 -17.74 -1.50 5.36
C PHE A 194 -17.72 -0.56 4.15
N PHE A 195 -16.54 -0.29 3.59
CA PHE A 195 -16.39 0.57 2.42
C PHE A 195 -17.01 -0.03 1.15
N ILE A 196 -16.95 -1.35 1.01
CA ILE A 196 -17.46 -2.08 -0.17
C ILE A 196 -18.97 -2.35 -0.08
N ARG A 197 -19.50 -2.45 1.12
CA ARG A 197 -20.94 -2.61 1.39
C ARG A 197 -21.78 -1.58 0.62
#